data_95c5e39a5bb44d84e6e691e0b7c0c432
#
_entry.id   95c5e39a5bb44d84e6e691e0b7c0c432
#
_cell.length_a   1.000
_cell.length_b   1.000
_cell.length_c   1.000
_cell.angle_alpha   90.00
_cell.angle_beta   90.00
_cell.angle_gamma   90.00
#
_symmetry.space_group_name_H-M   'P 1'
#
loop_
_entity.id
_entity.type
_entity.pdbx_description
1 polymer ?
#
loop_
_entity_poly.entity_id
_entity_poly.type
_entity_poly.pdbx_seq_one_letter_code
_entity_poly.pdbx_strand_id
1 'polypeptide(L)'
;VCIFFENHLMRGNRTTKMNAENFNAFRSFNYPVLAEAGIHIKYNNVQIHVNGEERELKPHYLLDTNVVVLKLFPGIQENVIAAILGIDGLKAVVLETYGSGNAPRKEWFIRQLCQASERGIVIVNVTQCSAGMVEMERYETGYQLLQAGVVSGYDSTTESAVTKLMFLLGHGYTADEVRDRMNRSMAGEITL
;
A
#
# COMPACT_ATOMS: atom_id res chain seq x y z
N VAL A 1 -15.68 3.44 5.37
CA VAL A 1 -15.26 4.81 5.73
C VAL A 1 -14.98 5.58 4.45
N CYS A 2 -15.49 6.83 4.37
CA CYS A 2 -15.33 7.70 3.20
C CYS A 2 -14.78 9.07 3.62
N ILE A 3 -14.17 9.76 2.68
CA ILE A 3 -13.75 11.16 2.81
C ILE A 3 -14.65 11.97 1.89
N PHE A 4 -15.38 12.93 2.44
CA PHE A 4 -16.07 13.95 1.66
C PHE A 4 -15.23 15.23 1.71
N PHE A 5 -14.78 15.65 0.55
CA PHE A 5 -13.93 16.83 0.44
C PHE A 5 -14.20 17.55 -0.88
N GLU A 6 -14.30 18.88 -0.82
CA GLU A 6 -14.89 19.70 -1.89
C GLU A 6 -16.29 19.15 -2.24
N ASN A 7 -16.48 18.75 -3.47
CA ASN A 7 -17.76 18.21 -3.93
C ASN A 7 -17.74 16.70 -4.15
N HIS A 8 -16.71 15.99 -3.66
CA HIS A 8 -16.51 14.58 -3.96
C HIS A 8 -16.55 13.72 -2.70
N LEU A 9 -17.32 12.64 -2.76
CA LEU A 9 -17.26 11.54 -1.80
C LEU A 9 -16.30 10.49 -2.32
N MET A 10 -15.23 10.21 -1.58
CA MET A 10 -14.17 9.29 -1.95
C MET A 10 -14.06 8.12 -0.96
N ARG A 11 -13.66 6.96 -1.43
CA ARG A 11 -13.36 5.82 -0.53
C ARG A 11 -12.10 6.13 0.26
N GLY A 12 -12.15 6.07 1.61
CA GLY A 12 -11.08 6.54 2.48
C GLY A 12 -9.74 5.84 2.27
N ASN A 13 -9.75 4.51 2.10
CA ASN A 13 -8.53 3.71 1.86
C ASN A 13 -8.02 3.75 0.41
N ARG A 14 -8.64 4.57 -0.44
CA ARG A 14 -8.22 4.82 -1.84
C ARG A 14 -7.83 6.28 -2.07
N THR A 15 -7.79 7.07 -0.99
CA THR A 15 -7.64 8.51 -1.04
C THR A 15 -6.36 8.93 -0.33
N THR A 16 -5.61 9.83 -0.94
CA THR A 16 -4.41 10.43 -0.35
C THR A 16 -4.51 11.95 -0.32
N LYS A 17 -3.81 12.58 0.64
CA LYS A 17 -3.69 14.03 0.72
C LYS A 17 -2.59 14.49 -0.22
N MET A 18 -2.96 15.16 -1.30
CA MET A 18 -2.02 15.59 -2.34
C MET A 18 -1.56 17.04 -2.24
N ASN A 19 -2.27 17.88 -1.49
CA ASN A 19 -1.96 19.30 -1.40
C ASN A 19 -2.08 19.80 0.05
N ALA A 20 -1.12 20.61 0.48
CA ALA A 20 -1.07 21.17 1.82
C ALA A 20 -1.72 22.56 1.93
N GLU A 21 -1.84 23.32 0.82
CA GLU A 21 -2.28 24.70 0.82
C GLU A 21 -3.65 24.91 0.16
N ASN A 22 -3.95 24.19 -0.91
CA ASN A 22 -5.17 24.40 -1.69
C ASN A 22 -6.34 23.54 -1.19
N PHE A 23 -7.55 23.99 -1.50
CA PHE A 23 -8.78 23.29 -1.14
C PHE A 23 -8.92 21.92 -1.83
N ASN A 24 -8.26 21.69 -2.99
CA ASN A 24 -8.21 20.38 -3.64
C ASN A 24 -7.20 19.44 -2.94
N ALA A 25 -7.29 19.30 -1.63
CA ALA A 25 -6.28 18.67 -0.80
C ALA A 25 -6.30 17.15 -0.85
N PHE A 26 -7.45 16.52 -1.11
CA PHE A 26 -7.59 15.07 -1.15
C PHE A 26 -7.98 14.57 -2.54
N ARG A 27 -7.43 13.43 -2.96
CA ARG A 27 -7.77 12.81 -4.23
C ARG A 27 -7.67 11.29 -4.17
N SER A 28 -8.60 10.64 -4.86
CA SER A 28 -8.54 9.21 -5.17
C SER A 28 -8.08 9.06 -6.61
N PHE A 29 -6.82 8.65 -6.81
CA PHE A 29 -6.21 8.61 -8.14
C PHE A 29 -6.57 7.35 -8.92
N ASN A 30 -6.64 6.22 -8.24
CA ASN A 30 -6.83 4.90 -8.84
C ASN A 30 -8.24 4.33 -8.63
N TYR A 31 -9.13 5.09 -8.01
CA TYR A 31 -10.49 4.63 -7.75
C TYR A 31 -11.48 5.77 -8.01
N PRO A 32 -12.60 5.52 -8.72
CA PRO A 32 -13.57 6.54 -9.00
C PRO A 32 -14.21 7.11 -7.73
N VAL A 33 -14.64 8.37 -7.80
CA VAL A 33 -15.43 8.98 -6.72
C VAL A 33 -16.78 8.25 -6.55
N LEU A 34 -17.22 8.13 -5.31
CA LEU A 34 -18.45 7.44 -4.95
C LEU A 34 -19.68 8.32 -5.17
N ALA A 35 -19.52 9.62 -4.99
CA ALA A 35 -20.56 10.61 -5.30
C ALA A 35 -19.96 11.98 -5.57
N GLU A 36 -20.70 12.80 -6.31
CA GLU A 36 -20.41 14.19 -6.59
C GLU A 36 -21.60 15.07 -6.17
N ALA A 37 -21.33 16.05 -5.31
CA ALA A 37 -22.31 17.02 -4.84
C ALA A 37 -22.34 18.25 -5.77
N GLY A 38 -23.49 18.52 -6.36
CA GLY A 38 -23.79 19.71 -7.11
C GLY A 38 -25.16 20.26 -6.63
N ILE A 39 -25.96 20.82 -7.53
CA ILE A 39 -27.39 21.13 -7.24
C ILE A 39 -28.12 19.83 -6.86
N HIS A 40 -27.74 18.72 -7.48
CA HIS A 40 -28.16 17.37 -7.13
C HIS A 40 -26.95 16.51 -6.83
N ILE A 41 -27.09 15.56 -5.89
CA ILE A 41 -26.05 14.60 -5.60
C ILE A 41 -26.14 13.48 -6.64
N LYS A 42 -25.02 13.25 -7.34
CA LYS A 42 -24.87 12.14 -8.28
C LYS A 42 -24.11 11.01 -7.62
N TYR A 43 -24.73 9.85 -7.43
CA TYR A 43 -24.11 8.66 -6.87
C TYR A 43 -23.55 7.76 -7.96
N ASN A 44 -22.34 7.23 -7.76
CA ASN A 44 -21.75 6.17 -8.56
C ASN A 44 -22.05 4.82 -7.91
N ASN A 45 -23.28 4.34 -8.11
CA ASN A 45 -23.79 3.14 -7.45
C ASN A 45 -22.98 1.87 -7.75
N VAL A 46 -22.28 1.81 -8.88
CA VAL A 46 -21.42 0.67 -9.25
C VAL A 46 -20.21 0.57 -8.33
N GLN A 47 -19.71 1.70 -7.83
CA GLN A 47 -18.50 1.76 -7.00
C GLN A 47 -18.81 1.78 -5.51
N ILE A 48 -20.07 1.98 -5.13
CA ILE A 48 -20.48 1.95 -3.72
C ILE A 48 -20.62 0.50 -3.28
N HIS A 49 -19.84 0.14 -2.26
CA HIS A 49 -19.97 -1.20 -1.64
C HIS A 49 -21.30 -1.30 -0.89
N VAL A 50 -22.12 -2.24 -1.28
CA VAL A 50 -23.38 -2.57 -0.60
C VAL A 50 -23.16 -3.83 0.23
N ASN A 51 -23.37 -3.74 1.53
CA ASN A 51 -23.37 -4.91 2.40
C ASN A 51 -24.60 -5.78 2.11
N GLY A 52 -24.40 -7.02 1.74
CA GLY A 52 -25.50 -7.95 1.44
C GLY A 52 -26.29 -8.42 2.66
N GLU A 53 -25.76 -8.25 3.86
CA GLU A 53 -26.36 -8.61 5.14
C GLU A 53 -26.07 -7.56 6.18
N GLU A 54 -27.02 -7.30 7.07
CA GLU A 54 -26.78 -6.50 8.26
C GLU A 54 -25.81 -7.27 9.19
N ARG A 55 -24.66 -6.68 9.44
CA ARG A 55 -23.66 -7.23 10.35
C ARG A 55 -23.41 -6.25 11.48
N GLU A 56 -23.28 -6.79 12.69
CA GLU A 56 -22.87 -6.00 13.84
C GLU A 56 -21.47 -5.42 13.59
N LEU A 57 -21.30 -4.12 13.89
CA LEU A 57 -20.00 -3.45 13.81
C LEU A 57 -19.07 -4.02 14.88
N LYS A 58 -18.01 -4.70 14.45
CA LYS A 58 -16.96 -5.22 15.33
C LYS A 58 -15.71 -4.35 15.18
N PRO A 59 -15.40 -3.50 16.15
CA PRO A 59 -14.19 -2.68 16.09
C PRO A 59 -12.94 -3.54 16.35
N HIS A 60 -11.86 -3.25 15.62
CA HIS A 60 -10.57 -3.87 15.77
C HIS A 60 -9.55 -2.82 16.21
N TYR A 61 -8.95 -3.00 17.37
CA TYR A 61 -8.06 -1.99 17.99
C TYR A 61 -6.58 -2.39 17.96
N LEU A 62 -6.27 -3.64 17.55
CA LEU A 62 -4.91 -4.16 17.59
C LEU A 62 -4.18 -3.75 16.32
N LEU A 63 -3.17 -2.92 16.49
CA LEU A 63 -2.26 -2.49 15.43
C LEU A 63 -0.82 -2.73 15.87
N ASP A 64 -0.01 -3.31 15.00
CA ASP A 64 1.44 -3.40 15.21
C ASP A 64 2.14 -2.35 14.36
N THR A 65 2.83 -1.43 15.01
CA THR A 65 3.47 -0.29 14.35
C THR A 65 4.91 -0.54 13.91
N ASN A 66 5.41 -1.78 14.03
CA ASN A 66 6.76 -2.17 13.57
C ASN A 66 6.83 -2.26 12.04
N VAL A 67 6.40 -1.20 11.38
CA VAL A 67 6.35 -1.03 9.92
C VAL A 67 7.10 0.24 9.54
N VAL A 68 7.90 0.19 8.47
CA VAL A 68 8.61 1.34 7.92
C VAL A 68 8.24 1.58 6.47
N VAL A 69 8.25 2.83 6.03
CA VAL A 69 8.17 3.21 4.61
C VAL A 69 9.59 3.48 4.12
N LEU A 70 10.02 2.72 3.12
CA LEU A 70 11.32 2.89 2.47
C LEU A 70 11.11 3.44 1.06
N LYS A 71 11.30 4.73 0.91
CA LYS A 71 11.23 5.40 -0.39
C LYS A 71 12.58 5.33 -1.10
N LEU A 72 12.60 4.71 -2.28
CA LEU A 72 13.81 4.67 -3.10
C LEU A 72 14.07 6.01 -3.78
N PHE A 73 15.35 6.38 -3.90
CA PHE A 73 15.81 7.56 -4.63
C PHE A 73 17.12 7.24 -5.36
N PRO A 74 17.43 7.94 -6.47
CA PRO A 74 18.69 7.75 -7.17
C PRO A 74 19.88 8.04 -6.26
N GLY A 75 20.83 7.08 -6.17
CA GLY A 75 22.01 7.21 -5.31
C GLY A 75 21.84 6.70 -3.88
N ILE A 76 20.71 6.08 -3.53
CA ILE A 76 20.55 5.42 -2.24
C ILE A 76 21.67 4.39 -2.03
N GLN A 77 22.29 4.40 -0.86
CA GLN A 77 23.46 3.57 -0.56
C GLN A 77 23.08 2.26 0.15
N GLU A 78 23.92 1.25 -0.02
CA GLU A 78 23.73 -0.07 0.60
C GLU A 78 23.60 0.00 2.12
N ASN A 79 24.43 0.81 2.78
CA ASN A 79 24.39 0.98 4.24
C ASN A 79 23.08 1.58 4.75
N VAL A 80 22.41 2.43 3.96
CA VAL A 80 21.09 2.99 4.32
C VAL A 80 20.05 1.90 4.31
N ILE A 81 20.01 1.08 3.26
CA ILE A 81 19.10 -0.06 3.15
C ILE A 81 19.37 -1.07 4.27
N ALA A 82 20.64 -1.41 4.50
CA ALA A 82 21.04 -2.32 5.56
C ALA A 82 20.61 -1.82 6.96
N ALA A 83 20.78 -0.54 7.24
CA ALA A 83 20.38 0.07 8.51
C ALA A 83 18.86 -0.02 8.72
N ILE A 84 18.07 0.29 7.69
CA ILE A 84 16.60 0.24 7.77
C ILE A 84 16.12 -1.22 7.96
N LEU A 85 16.61 -2.13 7.12
CA LEU A 85 16.23 -3.55 7.21
C LEU A 85 16.78 -4.23 8.46
N GLY A 86 17.79 -3.65 9.12
CA GLY A 86 18.38 -4.11 10.37
C GLY A 86 17.75 -3.54 11.63
N ILE A 87 16.69 -2.73 11.53
CA ILE A 87 15.99 -2.21 12.71
C ILE A 87 15.46 -3.37 13.55
N ASP A 88 15.80 -3.35 14.84
CA ASP A 88 15.33 -4.37 15.76
C ASP A 88 13.81 -4.36 15.91
N GLY A 89 13.20 -5.55 15.86
CA GLY A 89 11.74 -5.69 15.92
C GLY A 89 10.98 -5.28 14.65
N LEU A 90 11.65 -4.88 13.56
CA LEU A 90 10.99 -4.55 12.29
C LEU A 90 10.26 -5.79 11.74
N LYS A 91 8.99 -5.62 11.41
CA LYS A 91 8.12 -6.71 10.89
C LYS A 91 7.72 -6.52 9.44
N ALA A 92 7.60 -5.27 8.98
CA ALA A 92 7.24 -5.02 7.58
C ALA A 92 7.82 -3.73 7.02
N VAL A 93 7.95 -3.70 5.70
CA VAL A 93 8.42 -2.56 4.92
C VAL A 93 7.44 -2.29 3.78
N VAL A 94 6.98 -1.07 3.67
CA VAL A 94 6.36 -0.56 2.45
C VAL A 94 7.47 0.05 1.60
N LEU A 95 7.81 -0.62 0.51
CA LEU A 95 8.87 -0.23 -0.41
C LEU A 95 8.28 0.63 -1.53
N GLU A 96 8.54 1.93 -1.50
CA GLU A 96 8.13 2.85 -2.56
C GLU A 96 9.15 2.84 -3.70
N THR A 97 8.77 2.24 -4.82
CA THR A 97 9.61 2.05 -6.00
C THR A 97 9.29 3.02 -7.14
N TYR A 98 10.13 3.05 -8.16
CA TYR A 98 9.98 3.95 -9.31
C TYR A 98 8.91 3.44 -10.29
N GLY A 99 8.10 4.37 -10.83
CA GLY A 99 7.13 4.07 -11.88
C GLY A 99 6.24 2.87 -11.52
N SER A 100 6.17 1.88 -12.37
CA SER A 100 5.34 0.67 -12.21
C SER A 100 6.01 -0.46 -11.40
N GLY A 101 6.93 -0.15 -10.49
CA GLY A 101 7.57 -1.15 -9.63
C GLY A 101 9.06 -1.36 -9.89
N ASN A 102 9.74 -0.41 -10.53
CA ASN A 102 11.16 -0.51 -10.82
C ASN A 102 12.03 -0.14 -9.61
N ALA A 103 13.17 -0.83 -9.49
CA ALA A 103 14.13 -0.64 -8.40
C ALA A 103 15.58 -0.56 -8.96
N PRO A 104 16.58 -0.19 -8.13
CA PRO A 104 17.97 -0.22 -8.54
C PRO A 104 18.41 -1.61 -8.99
N ARG A 105 19.07 -1.69 -10.17
CA ARG A 105 19.66 -2.93 -10.70
C ARG A 105 21.01 -3.21 -10.03
N LYS A 106 20.99 -3.43 -8.72
CA LYS A 106 22.18 -3.71 -7.91
C LYS A 106 21.99 -5.04 -7.18
N GLU A 107 22.93 -5.97 -7.36
CA GLU A 107 22.89 -7.28 -6.71
C GLU A 107 22.77 -7.17 -5.18
N TRP A 108 23.50 -6.21 -4.58
CA TRP A 108 23.44 -5.99 -3.14
C TRP A 108 22.03 -5.60 -2.68
N PHE A 109 21.26 -4.86 -3.50
CA PHE A 109 19.91 -4.44 -3.15
C PHE A 109 18.96 -5.65 -3.06
N ILE A 110 18.94 -6.48 -4.10
CA ILE A 110 18.14 -7.71 -4.14
C ILE A 110 18.53 -8.66 -3.00
N ARG A 111 19.83 -8.84 -2.78
CA ARG A 111 20.35 -9.67 -1.67
C ARG A 111 19.85 -9.19 -0.31
N GLN A 112 19.87 -7.89 -0.03
CA GLN A 112 19.38 -7.30 1.21
C GLN A 112 17.87 -7.56 1.41
N LEU A 113 17.05 -7.41 0.37
CA LEU A 113 15.63 -7.69 0.44
C LEU A 113 15.35 -9.18 0.67
N CYS A 114 16.09 -10.07 -0.03
CA CYS A 114 15.97 -11.51 0.16
C CYS A 114 16.28 -11.91 1.62
N GLN A 115 17.41 -11.45 2.16
CA GLN A 115 17.78 -11.70 3.56
C GLN A 115 16.76 -11.15 4.57
N ALA A 116 16.17 -10.00 4.30
CA ALA A 116 15.12 -9.45 5.15
C ALA A 116 13.84 -10.31 5.08
N SER A 117 13.44 -10.74 3.89
CA SER A 117 12.30 -11.64 3.68
C SER A 117 12.48 -13.00 4.37
N GLU A 118 13.71 -13.58 4.31
CA GLU A 118 14.08 -14.82 4.99
C GLU A 118 14.01 -14.70 6.52
N ARG A 119 14.28 -13.52 7.07
CA ARG A 119 14.09 -13.23 8.50
C ARG A 119 12.62 -13.02 8.90
N GLY A 120 11.68 -13.12 7.95
CA GLY A 120 10.25 -12.95 8.19
C GLY A 120 9.75 -11.52 8.06
N ILE A 121 10.56 -10.57 7.58
CA ILE A 121 10.10 -9.20 7.28
C ILE A 121 9.26 -9.24 6.02
N VAL A 122 8.03 -8.74 6.10
CA VAL A 122 7.14 -8.64 4.94
C VAL A 122 7.45 -7.34 4.18
N ILE A 123 7.78 -7.46 2.90
CA ILE A 123 8.10 -6.30 2.06
C ILE A 123 7.03 -6.16 0.99
N VAL A 124 6.35 -5.02 0.98
CA VAL A 124 5.26 -4.71 0.03
C VAL A 124 5.72 -3.60 -0.89
N ASN A 125 5.70 -3.87 -2.20
CA ASN A 125 6.08 -2.92 -3.23
C ASN A 125 4.89 -2.04 -3.62
N VAL A 126 5.00 -0.72 -3.46
CA VAL A 126 4.04 0.27 -3.95
C VAL A 126 4.74 1.26 -4.88
N THR A 127 3.98 1.94 -5.73
CA THR A 127 4.56 2.97 -6.60
C THR A 127 4.71 4.30 -5.88
N GLN A 128 5.75 5.06 -6.22
CA GLN A 128 5.90 6.47 -5.82
C GLN A 128 4.97 7.41 -6.62
N CYS A 129 4.39 6.91 -7.72
CA CYS A 129 3.48 7.68 -8.53
C CYS A 129 2.12 7.80 -7.83
N SER A 130 1.51 8.97 -7.94
CA SER A 130 0.17 9.20 -7.38
C SER A 130 -0.92 8.37 -8.06
N ALA A 131 -0.73 8.03 -9.35
CA ALA A 131 -1.65 7.22 -10.14
C ALA A 131 -0.93 6.05 -10.80
N GLY A 132 -1.66 4.97 -11.07
CA GLY A 132 -1.14 3.75 -11.66
C GLY A 132 -0.93 2.66 -10.62
N MET A 133 -0.31 1.57 -11.04
CA MET A 133 -0.14 0.38 -10.21
C MET A 133 1.26 -0.21 -10.38
N VAL A 134 1.61 -1.08 -9.45
CA VAL A 134 2.82 -1.89 -9.53
C VAL A 134 2.53 -3.13 -10.38
N GLU A 135 3.33 -3.33 -11.44
CA GLU A 135 3.28 -4.47 -12.35
C GLU A 135 4.63 -5.22 -12.30
N MET A 136 4.82 -6.03 -11.25
CA MET A 136 6.13 -6.64 -10.98
C MET A 136 6.56 -7.67 -12.03
N GLU A 137 5.62 -8.23 -12.77
CA GLU A 137 5.92 -9.21 -13.84
C GLU A 137 6.30 -8.57 -15.17
N ARG A 138 6.11 -7.25 -15.31
CA ARG A 138 6.32 -6.53 -16.57
C ARG A 138 7.79 -6.29 -16.91
N TYR A 139 8.63 -6.14 -15.90
CA TYR A 139 10.03 -5.79 -16.05
C TYR A 139 10.95 -6.74 -15.26
N GLU A 140 12.15 -6.95 -15.75
CA GLU A 140 13.16 -7.81 -15.11
C GLU A 140 13.41 -7.46 -13.64
N THR A 141 13.48 -6.16 -13.34
CA THR A 141 13.68 -5.69 -11.94
C THR A 141 12.51 -6.04 -11.03
N GLY A 142 11.28 -5.98 -11.52
CA GLY A 142 10.09 -6.41 -10.78
C GLY A 142 10.12 -7.92 -10.51
N TYR A 143 10.51 -8.72 -11.51
CA TYR A 143 10.66 -10.17 -11.33
C TYR A 143 11.72 -10.52 -10.28
N GLN A 144 12.86 -9.82 -10.26
CA GLN A 144 13.88 -10.00 -9.22
C GLN A 144 13.35 -9.67 -7.82
N LEU A 145 12.49 -8.64 -7.68
CA LEU A 145 11.83 -8.33 -6.42
C LEU A 145 10.89 -9.45 -5.98
N LEU A 146 10.10 -10.03 -6.90
CA LEU A 146 9.25 -11.20 -6.60
C LEU A 146 10.08 -12.38 -6.10
N GLN A 147 11.21 -12.68 -6.75
CA GLN A 147 12.11 -13.74 -6.32
C GLN A 147 12.74 -13.49 -4.94
N ALA A 148 12.93 -12.22 -4.57
CA ALA A 148 13.39 -11.82 -3.23
C ALA A 148 12.28 -11.89 -2.15
N GLY A 149 11.08 -12.35 -2.49
CA GLY A 149 9.95 -12.47 -1.55
C GLY A 149 9.18 -11.18 -1.32
N VAL A 150 9.37 -10.17 -2.18
CA VAL A 150 8.59 -8.93 -2.16
C VAL A 150 7.22 -9.18 -2.78
N VAL A 151 6.15 -8.71 -2.14
CA VAL A 151 4.78 -8.83 -2.66
C VAL A 151 4.30 -7.52 -3.28
N SER A 152 3.38 -7.63 -4.23
CA SER A 152 2.79 -6.46 -4.88
C SER A 152 1.79 -5.75 -3.96
N GLY A 153 1.86 -4.42 -3.90
CA GLY A 153 0.82 -3.57 -3.33
C GLY A 153 -0.23 -3.13 -4.37
N TYR A 154 -0.06 -3.55 -5.62
CA TYR A 154 -0.94 -3.19 -6.75
C TYR A 154 -1.09 -1.68 -6.90
N ASP A 155 -2.32 -1.18 -6.84
CA ASP A 155 -2.68 0.23 -6.94
C ASP A 155 -3.05 0.85 -5.58
N SER A 156 -2.62 0.22 -4.46
CA SER A 156 -2.86 0.78 -3.13
C SER A 156 -2.10 2.10 -2.93
N THR A 157 -2.65 2.97 -2.09
CA THR A 157 -1.90 4.10 -1.58
C THR A 157 -0.89 3.63 -0.51
N THR A 158 0.17 4.38 -0.28
CA THR A 158 1.13 4.09 0.79
C THR A 158 0.45 4.00 2.15
N GLU A 159 -0.48 4.92 2.45
CA GLU A 159 -1.25 4.94 3.70
C GLU A 159 -2.06 3.66 3.88
N SER A 160 -2.69 3.19 2.81
CA SER A 160 -3.47 1.96 2.83
C SER A 160 -2.60 0.73 3.03
N ALA A 161 -1.46 0.63 2.34
CA ALA A 161 -0.52 -0.47 2.51
C ALA A 161 0.04 -0.52 3.94
N VAL A 162 0.46 0.62 4.51
CA VAL A 162 0.95 0.74 5.89
C VAL A 162 -0.11 0.28 6.88
N THR A 163 -1.33 0.82 6.78
CA THR A 163 -2.40 0.52 7.75
C THR A 163 -2.88 -0.92 7.65
N LYS A 164 -2.91 -1.50 6.44
CA LYS A 164 -3.21 -2.92 6.24
C LYS A 164 -2.15 -3.83 6.88
N LEU A 165 -0.86 -3.51 6.70
CA LEU A 165 0.22 -4.23 7.36
C LEU A 165 0.11 -4.15 8.89
N MET A 166 -0.07 -2.95 9.45
CA MET A 166 -0.23 -2.74 10.89
C MET A 166 -1.41 -3.55 11.44
N PHE A 167 -2.53 -3.59 10.71
CA PHE A 167 -3.70 -4.37 11.08
C PHE A 167 -3.40 -5.87 11.09
N LEU A 168 -2.85 -6.41 10.02
CA LEU A 168 -2.56 -7.84 9.89
C LEU A 168 -1.56 -8.31 10.95
N LEU A 169 -0.48 -7.58 11.12
CA LEU A 169 0.54 -7.87 12.14
C LEU A 169 -0.01 -7.77 13.56
N GLY A 170 -0.86 -6.77 13.84
CA GLY A 170 -1.49 -6.59 15.14
C GLY A 170 -2.48 -7.69 15.49
N HIS A 171 -3.05 -8.39 14.51
CA HIS A 171 -3.93 -9.54 14.69
C HIS A 171 -3.20 -10.88 14.73
N GLY A 172 -1.86 -10.87 14.78
CA GLY A 172 -1.04 -12.06 14.99
C GLY A 172 -0.91 -12.97 13.77
N TYR A 173 -1.19 -12.49 12.56
CA TYR A 173 -0.92 -13.25 11.34
C TYR A 173 0.58 -13.46 11.15
N THR A 174 0.96 -14.65 10.73
CA THR A 174 2.34 -15.00 10.37
C THR A 174 2.78 -14.22 9.12
N ALA A 175 4.10 -14.10 8.89
CA ALA A 175 4.62 -13.39 7.72
C ALA A 175 4.04 -13.91 6.40
N ASP A 176 3.87 -15.23 6.25
CA ASP A 176 3.32 -15.84 5.04
C ASP A 176 1.83 -15.54 4.87
N GLU A 177 1.06 -15.58 5.95
CA GLU A 177 -0.34 -15.17 5.93
C GLU A 177 -0.50 -13.68 5.61
N VAL A 178 0.40 -12.82 6.09
CA VAL A 178 0.41 -11.40 5.75
C VAL A 178 0.71 -11.21 4.27
N ARG A 179 1.72 -11.90 3.72
CA ARG A 179 2.05 -11.86 2.28
C ARG A 179 0.84 -12.26 1.42
N ASP A 180 0.19 -13.38 1.75
CA ASP A 180 -1.02 -13.83 1.05
C ASP A 180 -2.14 -12.79 1.11
N ARG A 181 -2.41 -12.22 2.30
CA ARG A 181 -3.48 -11.24 2.50
C ARG A 181 -3.17 -9.88 1.85
N MET A 182 -1.90 -9.50 1.72
CA MET A 182 -1.53 -8.29 0.97
C MET A 182 -1.90 -8.38 -0.51
N ASN A 183 -1.92 -9.58 -1.09
CA ASN A 183 -2.35 -9.84 -2.47
C ASN A 183 -3.89 -9.96 -2.63
N ARG A 184 -4.67 -9.75 -1.58
CA ARG A 184 -6.14 -9.80 -1.62
C ARG A 184 -6.74 -8.47 -1.20
N SER A 185 -7.83 -8.07 -1.84
CA SER A 185 -8.62 -6.92 -1.39
C SER A 185 -9.45 -7.31 -0.17
N MET A 186 -9.19 -6.70 0.99
CA MET A 186 -9.93 -6.95 2.24
C MET A 186 -11.05 -5.94 2.45
N ALA A 187 -10.80 -4.69 2.09
CA ALA A 187 -11.72 -3.56 2.30
C ALA A 187 -11.84 -2.67 1.05
N GLY A 188 -11.52 -3.20 -0.13
CA GLY A 188 -11.52 -2.47 -1.39
C GLY A 188 -10.33 -1.51 -1.54
N GLU A 189 -9.23 -1.80 -0.85
CA GLU A 189 -8.01 -0.98 -0.84
C GLU A 189 -7.12 -1.18 -2.06
N ILE A 190 -7.32 -2.28 -2.80
CA ILE A 190 -6.65 -2.58 -4.08
C ILE A 190 -7.68 -3.01 -5.13
N THR A 191 -7.34 -2.80 -6.39
CA THR A 191 -8.03 -3.38 -7.56
C THR A 191 -7.26 -4.63 -8.02
N LEU A 192 -7.96 -5.74 -8.25
CA LEU A 192 -7.43 -7.01 -8.72
C LEU A 192 -7.92 -7.29 -10.13
#